data_5e5485c4d29f5983e26ebddb410e89ee
#
_entry.id   5e5485c4d29f5983e26ebddb410e89ee
#
_cell.length_a   1.000
_cell.length_b   1.000
_cell.length_c   1.000
_cell.angle_alpha   90.00
_cell.angle_beta   90.00
_cell.angle_gamma   90.00
#
_symmetry.space_group_name_H-M   'P 1'
#
loop_
_entity.id
_entity.type
_entity.pdbx_description
1 polymer ?
#
loop_
_entity_poly.entity_id
_entity_poly.type
_entity_poly.pdbx_seq_one_letter_code
_entity_poly.pdbx_strand_id
1 'polypeptide(L)'
;MNLDFEHTNYNAVFVRLSPRKDARYRFQTTYTPRSWATLGGSINIRQESNGDAQTQYMGHNQNYGLTASLAPRERFGMDLAYNFNSVMQNAIICFADTPPTGVLLPFVADANNNNCAGNDTANNLMANSFYTNHSNFGMTTIRFKPAKRVVANVGYSITSVDGNVPQFNILQPLGTLEYKYQQPVAGLSVEIARKWAYNMGWNYYQYGEGSFVGPTAPRYFHANSLTESLRYFF
;
A
#
# COMPACT_ATOMS: atom_id res chain seq x y z
N MET A 1 6.50 6.54 23.88
CA MET A 1 5.25 7.10 23.33
C MET A 1 5.57 8.44 22.69
N ASN A 2 5.19 8.64 21.45
CA ASN A 2 5.41 9.89 20.70
C ASN A 2 4.06 10.31 20.07
N LEU A 3 3.73 11.59 20.17
CA LEU A 3 2.57 12.22 19.55
C LEU A 3 3.05 13.45 18.78
N ASP A 4 2.71 13.53 17.52
CA ASP A 4 3.12 14.61 16.63
C ASP A 4 1.90 15.12 15.85
N PHE A 5 1.77 16.43 15.80
CA PHE A 5 0.71 17.12 15.07
C PHE A 5 1.34 18.21 14.19
N GLU A 6 1.04 18.14 12.92
CA GLU A 6 1.51 19.10 11.93
C GLU A 6 0.30 19.68 11.16
N HIS A 7 0.27 20.99 11.05
CA HIS A 7 -0.72 21.69 10.22
C HIS A 7 -0.03 22.70 9.33
N THR A 8 -0.26 22.59 8.03
CA THR A 8 0.38 23.43 7.02
C THR A 8 -0.66 24.08 6.11
N ASN A 9 -0.50 25.38 5.89
CA ASN A 9 -1.29 26.12 4.92
C ASN A 9 -0.35 26.74 3.88
N TYR A 10 -0.65 26.51 2.60
CA TYR A 10 0.12 27.04 1.48
C TYR A 10 -0.63 28.19 0.83
N ASN A 11 0.01 29.34 0.68
CA ASN A 11 -0.55 30.53 0.04
C ASN A 11 -0.70 30.34 -1.47
N ALA A 12 0.17 29.55 -2.09
CA ALA A 12 0.17 29.23 -3.50
C ALA A 12 0.51 27.75 -3.71
N VAL A 13 -0.07 27.16 -4.74
CA VAL A 13 0.23 25.78 -5.17
C VAL A 13 0.75 25.79 -6.59
N PHE A 14 1.79 25.00 -6.84
CA PHE A 14 2.40 24.90 -8.18
C PHE A 14 1.57 24.06 -9.14
N VAL A 15 0.83 23.10 -8.61
CA VAL A 15 0.01 22.16 -9.38
C VAL A 15 -1.42 22.22 -8.84
N ARG A 16 -2.41 22.18 -9.72
CA ARG A 16 -3.84 22.26 -9.35
C ARG A 16 -4.26 21.22 -8.31
N LEU A 17 -3.68 20.02 -8.36
CA LEU A 17 -3.97 18.91 -7.42
C LEU A 17 -3.12 18.99 -6.13
N SER A 18 -2.27 19.99 -5.95
CA SER A 18 -1.52 20.15 -4.71
C SER A 18 -2.41 20.66 -3.58
N PRO A 19 -2.27 20.13 -2.37
CA PRO A 19 -3.07 20.61 -1.24
C PRO A 19 -2.71 22.03 -0.87
N ARG A 20 -3.69 22.84 -0.50
CA ARG A 20 -3.51 24.14 0.16
C ARG A 20 -3.50 24.00 1.68
N LYS A 21 -4.22 23.01 2.19
CA LYS A 21 -4.25 22.69 3.61
C LYS A 21 -3.83 21.25 3.79
N ASP A 22 -2.90 21.00 4.68
CA ASP A 22 -2.42 19.69 5.07
C ASP A 22 -2.44 19.59 6.60
N ALA A 23 -3.15 18.62 7.13
CA ALA A 23 -3.15 18.31 8.55
C ALA A 23 -2.72 16.86 8.74
N ARG A 24 -1.73 16.65 9.59
CA ARG A 24 -1.15 15.34 9.88
C ARG A 24 -1.13 15.06 11.38
N TYR A 25 -1.61 13.90 11.74
CA TYR A 25 -1.63 13.38 13.09
C TYR A 25 -0.84 12.08 13.12
N ARG A 26 0.20 12.01 13.96
CA ARG A 26 1.01 10.81 14.13
C ARG A 26 1.05 10.44 15.60
N PHE A 27 0.79 9.18 15.86
CA PHE A 27 0.93 8.58 17.17
C PHE A 27 1.78 7.31 17.04
N GLN A 28 2.79 7.18 17.88
CA GLN A 28 3.59 5.97 17.98
C GLN A 28 3.79 5.60 19.44
N THR A 29 3.65 4.33 19.73
CA THR A 29 3.89 3.79 21.06
C THR A 29 4.65 2.49 20.97
N THR A 30 5.53 2.28 21.95
CA THR A 30 6.20 0.99 22.16
C THR A 30 6.03 0.67 23.64
N TYR A 31 5.59 -0.55 23.91
CA TYR A 31 5.41 -1.06 25.25
C TYR A 31 6.15 -2.38 25.41
N THR A 32 7.02 -2.45 26.42
CA THR A 32 7.82 -3.64 26.72
C THR A 32 7.43 -4.17 28.10
N PRO A 33 6.35 -5.00 28.17
CA PRO A 33 5.86 -5.53 29.44
C PRO A 33 6.86 -6.47 30.13
N ARG A 34 7.70 -7.10 29.33
CA ARG A 34 8.77 -8.02 29.80
C ARG A 34 9.96 -7.87 28.87
N SER A 35 11.14 -8.22 29.32
CA SER A 35 12.38 -8.19 28.52
C SER A 35 12.31 -9.02 27.22
N TRP A 36 11.42 -9.99 27.17
CA TRP A 36 11.21 -10.88 26.04
C TRP A 36 9.97 -10.51 25.18
N ALA A 37 9.22 -9.47 25.52
CA ALA A 37 8.02 -9.07 24.79
C ALA A 37 8.02 -7.57 24.54
N THR A 38 7.90 -7.18 23.29
CA THR A 38 7.76 -5.79 22.85
C THR A 38 6.54 -5.67 21.94
N LEU A 39 5.66 -4.73 22.27
CA LEU A 39 4.48 -4.40 21.50
C LEU A 39 4.62 -2.98 20.95
N GLY A 40 4.29 -2.79 19.69
CA GLY A 40 4.30 -1.49 19.03
C GLY A 40 2.94 -1.15 18.43
N GLY A 41 2.59 0.12 18.46
CA GLY A 41 1.41 0.64 17.81
C GLY A 41 1.72 1.96 17.12
N SER A 42 1.18 2.16 15.92
CA SER A 42 1.31 3.42 15.18
C SER A 42 -0.02 3.80 14.53
N ILE A 43 -0.30 5.09 14.53
CA ILE A 43 -1.41 5.72 13.83
C ILE A 43 -0.84 6.91 13.06
N ASN A 44 -1.14 7.01 11.78
CA ASN A 44 -0.81 8.15 10.96
C ASN A 44 -2.03 8.52 10.12
N ILE A 45 -2.59 9.69 10.37
CA ILE A 45 -3.74 10.23 9.65
C ILE A 45 -3.31 11.52 8.99
N ARG A 46 -3.57 11.64 7.69
CA ARG A 46 -3.31 12.84 6.92
C ARG A 46 -4.57 13.27 6.19
N GLN A 47 -4.90 14.54 6.32
CA GLN A 47 -6.03 15.18 5.64
C GLN A 47 -5.51 16.33 4.79
N GLU A 48 -5.82 16.29 3.52
CA GLU A 48 -5.39 17.25 2.53
C GLU A 48 -6.58 17.88 1.86
N SER A 49 -6.53 19.16 1.57
CA SER A 49 -7.59 19.82 0.81
C SER A 49 -7.07 21.01 0.01
N ASN A 50 -7.72 21.23 -1.12
CA ASN A 50 -7.58 22.43 -1.92
C ASN A 50 -8.98 22.87 -2.37
N GLY A 51 -9.46 23.98 -1.81
CA GLY A 51 -10.80 24.52 -2.10
C GLY A 51 -10.87 25.37 -3.37
N ASP A 52 -9.91 25.27 -4.28
CA ASP A 52 -10.00 25.93 -5.58
C ASP A 52 -11.21 25.39 -6.34
N ALA A 53 -12.02 26.33 -6.90
CA ALA A 53 -13.29 26.00 -7.56
C ALA A 53 -13.13 25.04 -8.75
N GLN A 54 -11.95 25.03 -9.38
CA GLN A 54 -11.66 24.19 -10.55
C GLN A 54 -11.12 22.80 -10.19
N THR A 55 -10.74 22.58 -8.92
CA THR A 55 -10.07 21.33 -8.54
C THR A 55 -10.76 20.64 -7.38
N GLN A 56 -11.25 21.39 -6.39
CA GLN A 56 -11.90 20.88 -5.18
C GLN A 56 -11.25 19.59 -4.64
N TYR A 57 -9.92 19.64 -4.55
CA TYR A 57 -9.15 18.46 -4.13
C TYR A 57 -9.37 18.15 -2.65
N MET A 58 -9.62 16.88 -2.36
CA MET A 58 -9.70 16.34 -1.02
C MET A 58 -8.93 15.02 -0.97
N GLY A 59 -7.98 14.92 -0.05
CA GLY A 59 -7.21 13.71 0.24
C GLY A 59 -7.34 13.30 1.69
N HIS A 60 -7.51 12.01 1.93
CA HIS A 60 -7.54 11.40 3.25
C HIS A 60 -6.71 10.12 3.23
N ASN A 61 -5.68 10.08 4.06
CA ASN A 61 -4.83 8.91 4.20
C ASN A 61 -4.79 8.50 5.67
N GLN A 62 -5.07 7.23 5.94
CA GLN A 62 -5.04 6.62 7.27
C GLN A 62 -4.13 5.40 7.22
N ASN A 63 -3.19 5.34 8.15
CA ASN A 63 -2.33 4.18 8.32
C ASN A 63 -2.32 3.77 9.79
N TYR A 64 -2.63 2.50 10.05
CA TYR A 64 -2.65 1.90 11.37
C TYR A 64 -1.69 0.71 11.38
N GLY A 65 -0.73 0.73 12.27
CA GLY A 65 0.27 -0.33 12.40
C GLY A 65 0.26 -0.95 13.80
N LEU A 66 0.35 -2.27 13.87
CA LEU A 66 0.55 -3.03 15.08
C LEU A 66 1.73 -3.98 14.89
N THR A 67 2.60 -4.05 15.87
CA THR A 67 3.73 -4.98 15.86
C THR A 67 3.85 -5.69 17.20
N ALA A 68 4.29 -6.92 17.19
CA ALA A 68 4.65 -7.65 18.39
C ALA A 68 5.92 -8.46 18.12
N SER A 69 6.90 -8.36 19.02
CA SER A 69 8.12 -9.17 19.02
C SER A 69 8.21 -9.91 20.32
N LEU A 70 8.21 -11.23 20.25
CA LEU A 70 8.18 -12.14 21.38
C LEU A 70 9.39 -13.07 21.31
N ALA A 71 10.24 -13.05 22.32
CA ALA A 71 11.41 -13.93 22.43
C ALA A 71 11.54 -14.51 23.85
N PRO A 72 10.57 -15.37 24.28
CA PRO A 72 10.51 -15.86 25.65
C PRO A 72 11.72 -16.72 26.05
N ARG A 73 12.45 -17.23 25.07
CA ARG A 73 13.69 -17.99 25.25
C ARG A 73 14.66 -17.65 24.12
N GLU A 74 15.94 -17.77 24.36
CA GLU A 74 16.99 -17.56 23.33
C GLU A 74 16.81 -18.41 22.07
N ARG A 75 16.16 -19.58 22.23
CA ARG A 75 15.93 -20.54 21.15
C ARG A 75 14.67 -20.30 20.34
N PHE A 76 13.77 -19.43 20.81
CA PHE A 76 12.49 -19.20 20.16
C PHE A 76 12.19 -17.70 20.10
N GLY A 77 11.84 -17.22 18.94
CA GLY A 77 11.37 -15.87 18.72
C GLY A 77 10.22 -15.86 17.71
N MET A 78 9.30 -14.94 17.89
CA MET A 78 8.15 -14.73 17.02
C MET A 78 7.95 -13.22 16.81
N ASP A 79 7.86 -12.82 15.56
CA ASP A 79 7.55 -11.45 15.17
C ASP A 79 6.22 -11.44 14.42
N LEU A 80 5.37 -10.50 14.79
CA LEU A 80 4.07 -10.25 14.18
C LEU A 80 4.01 -8.80 13.75
N ALA A 81 3.47 -8.55 12.57
CA ALA A 81 3.16 -7.21 12.10
C ALA A 81 1.82 -7.22 11.38
N TYR A 82 1.04 -6.17 11.63
CA TYR A 82 -0.18 -5.88 10.88
C TYR A 82 -0.19 -4.40 10.53
N ASN A 83 -0.53 -4.10 9.30
CA ASN A 83 -0.68 -2.74 8.82
C ASN A 83 -1.96 -2.62 7.99
N PHE A 84 -2.76 -1.65 8.31
CA PHE A 84 -3.91 -1.22 7.51
C PHE A 84 -3.63 0.17 6.96
N ASN A 85 -3.80 0.32 5.65
CA ASN A 85 -3.69 1.61 4.99
C ASN A 85 -4.96 1.87 4.17
N SER A 86 -5.53 3.05 4.35
CA SER A 86 -6.69 3.54 3.61
C SER A 86 -6.35 4.88 2.98
N VAL A 87 -6.43 4.96 1.67
CA VAL A 87 -6.22 6.16 0.89
C VAL A 87 -7.51 6.50 0.16
N MET A 88 -7.98 7.72 0.33
CA MET A 88 -9.10 8.28 -0.43
C MET A 88 -8.64 9.61 -1.01
N GLN A 89 -8.85 9.79 -2.29
CA GLN A 89 -8.61 11.05 -2.99
C GLN A 89 -9.80 11.36 -3.86
N ASN A 90 -10.21 12.60 -3.85
CA ASN A 90 -11.27 13.13 -4.69
C ASN A 90 -10.83 14.46 -5.27
N ALA A 91 -11.05 14.65 -6.57
CA ALA A 91 -10.73 15.89 -7.24
C ALA A 91 -11.66 16.11 -8.43
N ILE A 92 -11.96 17.36 -8.71
CA ILE A 92 -12.62 17.73 -9.95
C ILE A 92 -11.53 17.94 -11.01
N ILE A 93 -11.65 17.26 -12.13
CA ILE A 93 -10.72 17.36 -13.24
C ILE A 93 -11.45 17.94 -14.45
N CYS A 94 -10.88 19.01 -15.00
CA CYS A 94 -11.27 19.55 -16.28
C CYS A 94 -10.37 19.01 -17.37
N PHE A 95 -10.92 18.42 -18.41
CA PHE A 95 -10.17 17.98 -19.58
C PHE A 95 -10.90 18.34 -20.87
N ALA A 96 -10.13 18.55 -21.92
CA ALA A 96 -10.69 18.77 -23.25
C ALA A 96 -11.25 17.44 -23.78
N ASP A 97 -12.52 17.45 -24.17
CA ASP A 97 -13.10 16.35 -24.91
C ASP A 97 -12.76 16.53 -26.40
N THR A 98 -11.87 15.68 -26.89
CA THR A 98 -11.74 15.43 -28.33
C THR A 98 -12.19 14.01 -28.60
N PRO A 99 -13.50 13.72 -28.62
CA PRO A 99 -13.94 12.37 -28.88
C PRO A 99 -13.48 11.97 -30.28
N PRO A 100 -12.75 10.87 -30.43
CA PRO A 100 -12.67 10.23 -31.71
C PRO A 100 -14.10 9.88 -32.11
N THR A 101 -14.54 10.37 -33.25
CA THR A 101 -15.87 10.15 -33.82
C THR A 101 -16.26 8.67 -33.67
N GLY A 102 -17.27 8.39 -32.84
CA GLY A 102 -17.83 7.06 -32.67
C GLY A 102 -17.63 6.36 -31.31
N VAL A 103 -16.94 6.96 -30.35
CA VAL A 103 -16.80 6.40 -29.00
C VAL A 103 -17.81 7.09 -28.07
N LEU A 104 -18.84 6.37 -27.66
CA LEU A 104 -19.69 6.79 -26.54
C LEU A 104 -18.83 6.70 -25.27
N LEU A 105 -18.37 7.84 -24.78
CA LEU A 105 -17.74 7.91 -23.48
C LEU A 105 -18.81 7.56 -22.42
N PRO A 106 -18.55 6.65 -21.47
CA PRO A 106 -19.50 6.30 -20.40
C PRO A 106 -19.66 7.45 -19.39
N PHE A 107 -19.19 8.61 -19.72
CA PHE A 107 -19.10 9.76 -18.86
C PHE A 107 -20.22 10.73 -19.22
N VAL A 108 -21.26 10.80 -18.39
CA VAL A 108 -22.27 11.84 -18.47
C VAL A 108 -21.66 13.08 -17.80
N ALA A 109 -21.07 13.97 -18.59
CA ALA A 109 -20.74 15.30 -18.13
C ALA A 109 -22.04 15.97 -17.68
N ASP A 110 -22.03 16.56 -16.49
CA ASP A 110 -23.12 17.47 -16.11
C ASP A 110 -22.99 18.72 -16.99
N ALA A 111 -23.78 18.75 -18.06
CA ALA A 111 -23.79 19.82 -19.05
C ALA A 111 -24.14 21.20 -18.45
N ASN A 112 -24.64 21.23 -17.21
CA ASN A 112 -25.04 22.44 -16.53
C ASN A 112 -23.96 23.09 -15.66
N ASN A 113 -22.79 22.46 -15.48
CA ASN A 113 -21.74 22.94 -14.58
C ASN A 113 -20.39 23.10 -15.31
N ASN A 114 -20.43 23.80 -16.43
CA ASN A 114 -19.30 24.01 -17.33
C ASN A 114 -18.34 25.12 -16.81
N ASN A 115 -17.84 25.01 -15.59
CA ASN A 115 -16.93 25.97 -14.96
C ASN A 115 -15.44 25.65 -15.18
N CYS A 116 -15.11 24.86 -16.17
CA CYS A 116 -13.71 24.76 -16.62
C CYS A 116 -13.31 26.10 -17.22
N ALA A 117 -12.55 26.91 -16.49
CA ALA A 117 -12.07 28.20 -16.98
C ALA A 117 -11.18 28.02 -18.22
N GLY A 118 -11.70 28.32 -19.35
CA GLY A 118 -11.04 28.36 -20.66
C GLY A 118 -11.98 28.88 -21.70
N ASN A 119 -11.46 29.57 -22.70
CA ASN A 119 -12.23 30.27 -23.73
C ASN A 119 -13.01 29.34 -24.68
N ASP A 120 -12.94 28.04 -24.52
CA ASP A 120 -13.62 27.07 -25.38
C ASP A 120 -14.49 26.12 -24.52
N THR A 121 -15.67 26.64 -24.18
CA THR A 121 -16.63 25.97 -23.30
C THR A 121 -17.36 24.80 -23.96
N ALA A 122 -17.22 24.62 -25.26
CA ALA A 122 -17.97 23.61 -26.02
C ALA A 122 -17.36 22.20 -25.90
N ASN A 123 -16.07 22.11 -25.59
CA ASN A 123 -15.31 20.84 -25.60
C ASN A 123 -14.63 20.52 -24.25
N ASN A 124 -14.96 21.22 -23.18
CA ASN A 124 -14.37 20.96 -21.87
C ASN A 124 -15.35 20.18 -20.99
N LEU A 125 -14.93 19.01 -20.57
CA LEU A 125 -15.66 18.17 -19.62
C LEU A 125 -15.09 18.33 -18.21
N MET A 126 -15.99 18.44 -17.26
CA MET A 126 -15.68 18.46 -15.83
C MET A 126 -16.07 17.13 -15.22
N ALA A 127 -15.12 16.44 -14.67
CA ALA A 127 -15.31 15.13 -14.09
C ALA A 127 -14.87 15.06 -12.65
N ASN A 128 -15.62 14.33 -11.84
CA ASN A 128 -15.22 13.97 -10.50
C ASN A 128 -14.34 12.72 -10.57
N SER A 129 -13.04 12.90 -10.31
CA SER A 129 -12.09 11.81 -10.21
C SER A 129 -11.96 11.41 -8.75
N PHE A 130 -12.32 10.18 -8.41
CA PHE A 130 -12.10 9.65 -7.10
C PHE A 130 -11.17 8.43 -7.17
N TYR A 131 -10.37 8.28 -6.15
CA TYR A 131 -9.51 7.13 -5.95
C TYR A 131 -9.67 6.66 -4.51
N THR A 132 -10.00 5.40 -4.34
CA THR A 132 -10.01 4.76 -3.01
C THR A 132 -9.17 3.50 -3.06
N ASN A 133 -8.38 3.29 -2.02
CA ASN A 133 -7.57 2.09 -1.87
C ASN A 133 -7.50 1.71 -0.40
N HIS A 134 -7.88 0.49 -0.10
CA HIS A 134 -7.74 -0.11 1.22
C HIS A 134 -6.77 -1.28 1.11
N SER A 135 -5.70 -1.21 1.85
CA SER A 135 -4.71 -2.30 1.88
C SER A 135 -4.51 -2.82 3.29
N ASN A 136 -4.52 -4.14 3.39
CA ASN A 136 -4.21 -4.87 4.60
C ASN A 136 -2.92 -5.66 4.36
N PHE A 137 -1.97 -5.50 5.24
CA PHE A 137 -0.73 -6.26 5.26
C PHE A 137 -0.61 -6.97 6.60
N GLY A 138 -0.41 -8.28 6.55
CA GLY A 138 -0.12 -9.09 7.73
C GLY A 138 1.17 -9.88 7.53
N MET A 139 2.00 -9.97 8.56
CA MET A 139 3.22 -10.76 8.55
C MET A 139 3.40 -11.47 9.89
N THR A 140 3.84 -12.72 9.82
CA THR A 140 4.32 -13.47 10.98
C THR A 140 5.63 -14.15 10.61
N THR A 141 6.59 -14.14 11.53
CA THR A 141 7.85 -14.87 11.40
C THR A 141 8.17 -15.58 12.72
N ILE A 142 8.46 -16.85 12.65
CA ILE A 142 8.89 -17.66 13.77
C ILE A 142 10.36 -18.06 13.53
N ARG A 143 11.19 -17.78 14.51
CA ARG A 143 12.59 -18.17 14.53
C ARG A 143 12.78 -19.23 15.61
N PHE A 144 13.44 -20.31 15.24
CA PHE A 144 13.73 -21.42 16.14
C PHE A 144 15.19 -21.85 16.03
N LYS A 145 15.86 -22.07 17.17
CA LYS A 145 17.24 -22.54 17.27
C LYS A 145 17.26 -23.93 17.90
N PRO A 146 17.11 -25.01 17.10
CA PRO A 146 17.10 -26.38 17.64
C PRO A 146 18.45 -26.78 18.23
N ALA A 147 19.56 -26.25 17.71
CA ALA A 147 20.91 -26.48 18.19
C ALA A 147 21.71 -25.17 18.18
N LYS A 148 22.86 -25.13 18.86
CA LYS A 148 23.73 -23.93 18.95
C LYS A 148 24.16 -23.38 17.59
N ARG A 149 24.26 -24.24 16.56
CA ARG A 149 24.73 -23.90 15.22
C ARG A 149 23.67 -23.92 14.14
N VAL A 150 22.40 -24.09 14.52
CA VAL A 150 21.29 -24.21 13.57
C VAL A 150 20.24 -23.20 13.93
N VAL A 151 19.87 -22.36 12.95
CA VAL A 151 18.77 -21.43 13.04
C VAL A 151 17.79 -21.73 11.91
N ALA A 152 16.55 -22.02 12.25
CA ALA A 152 15.45 -22.15 11.30
C ALA A 152 14.48 -20.99 11.48
N ASN A 153 13.93 -20.49 10.38
CA ASN A 153 12.86 -19.51 10.37
C ASN A 153 11.76 -19.94 9.41
N VAL A 154 10.53 -19.68 9.82
CA VAL A 154 9.33 -19.86 8.98
C VAL A 154 8.52 -18.59 9.10
N GLY A 155 8.04 -18.09 7.99
CA GLY A 155 7.26 -16.88 7.96
C GLY A 155 6.13 -16.97 6.94
N TYR A 156 5.19 -16.09 7.11
CA TYR A 156 4.07 -15.90 6.18
C TYR A 156 3.71 -14.43 6.13
N SER A 157 3.60 -13.88 4.92
CA SER A 157 3.04 -12.57 4.70
C SER A 157 1.86 -12.62 3.75
N ILE A 158 0.92 -11.72 3.98
CA ILE A 158 -0.26 -11.54 3.15
C ILE A 158 -0.51 -10.05 2.94
N THR A 159 -0.75 -9.67 1.70
CA THR A 159 -1.25 -8.36 1.32
C THR A 159 -2.58 -8.55 0.61
N SER A 160 -3.59 -7.82 1.04
CA SER A 160 -4.89 -7.75 0.37
C SER A 160 -5.18 -6.29 0.08
N VAL A 161 -5.44 -5.98 -1.16
CA VAL A 161 -5.77 -4.63 -1.62
C VAL A 161 -7.14 -4.67 -2.25
N ASP A 162 -7.95 -3.69 -1.87
CA ASP A 162 -9.25 -3.39 -2.45
C ASP A 162 -9.31 -1.91 -2.76
N GLY A 163 -9.54 -1.57 -4.00
CA GLY A 163 -9.54 -0.19 -4.46
C GLY A 163 -10.57 0.06 -5.53
N ASN A 164 -10.96 1.33 -5.64
CA ASN A 164 -11.90 1.79 -6.63
C ASN A 164 -11.43 3.08 -7.28
N VAL A 165 -11.56 3.14 -8.59
CA VAL A 165 -11.25 4.31 -9.42
C VAL A 165 -12.25 4.40 -10.55
N PRO A 166 -12.71 5.60 -10.95
CA PRO A 166 -13.59 5.73 -12.10
C PRO A 166 -12.86 5.29 -13.36
N GLN A 167 -13.53 4.48 -14.15
CA GLN A 167 -13.02 4.04 -15.44
C GLN A 167 -13.45 5.03 -16.51
N PHE A 168 -12.54 5.90 -16.94
CA PHE A 168 -12.82 6.93 -17.95
C PHE A 168 -12.86 6.36 -19.39
N ASN A 169 -12.17 5.26 -19.63
CA ASN A 169 -12.14 4.61 -20.94
C ASN A 169 -12.21 3.08 -20.77
N ILE A 170 -13.29 2.49 -21.26
CA ILE A 170 -13.51 1.03 -21.23
C ILE A 170 -12.43 0.27 -22.03
N LEU A 171 -11.90 0.90 -23.10
CA LEU A 171 -10.89 0.29 -23.96
C LEU A 171 -9.46 0.37 -23.39
N GLN A 172 -9.26 1.20 -22.38
CA GLN A 172 -7.97 1.39 -21.69
C GLN A 172 -8.17 1.29 -20.18
N PRO A 173 -8.42 0.10 -19.65
CA PRO A 173 -8.59 -0.08 -18.21
C PRO A 173 -7.28 0.25 -17.49
N LEU A 174 -7.40 1.00 -16.39
CA LEU A 174 -6.27 1.39 -15.54
C LEU A 174 -5.59 0.20 -14.83
N GLY A 175 -6.11 -1.00 -15.02
CA GLY A 175 -5.69 -2.21 -14.32
C GLY A 175 -6.57 -2.49 -13.09
N THR A 176 -6.27 -3.58 -12.42
CA THR A 176 -7.01 -3.94 -11.20
C THR A 176 -6.42 -3.22 -9.99
N LEU A 177 -7.31 -2.70 -9.13
CA LEU A 177 -6.98 -2.21 -7.80
C LEU A 177 -7.32 -3.23 -6.72
N GLU A 178 -7.82 -4.41 -7.11
CA GLU A 178 -8.17 -5.49 -6.21
C GLU A 178 -7.23 -6.66 -6.45
N TYR A 179 -6.36 -6.94 -5.48
CA TYR A 179 -5.47 -8.09 -5.55
C TYR A 179 -5.14 -8.66 -4.18
N LYS A 180 -4.75 -9.92 -4.18
CA LYS A 180 -4.23 -10.64 -3.03
C LYS A 180 -2.87 -11.23 -3.35
N TYR A 181 -1.90 -10.94 -2.49
CA TYR A 181 -0.55 -11.46 -2.58
C TYR A 181 -0.19 -12.20 -1.30
N GLN A 182 0.33 -13.42 -1.44
CA GLN A 182 0.71 -14.27 -0.31
C GLN A 182 2.11 -14.78 -0.52
N GLN A 183 2.89 -14.83 0.57
CA GLN A 183 4.28 -15.25 0.54
C GLN A 183 4.64 -16.04 1.80
N PRO A 184 4.44 -17.36 1.82
CA PRO A 184 5.12 -18.23 2.77
C PRO A 184 6.62 -18.27 2.49
N VAL A 185 7.40 -18.25 3.55
CA VAL A 185 8.87 -18.29 3.50
C VAL A 185 9.40 -19.27 4.53
N ALA A 186 10.47 -19.96 4.19
CA ALA A 186 11.21 -20.79 5.13
C ALA A 186 12.71 -20.60 4.91
N GLY A 187 13.48 -20.63 5.97
CA GLY A 187 14.92 -20.49 5.91
C GLY A 187 15.63 -21.38 6.94
N LEU A 188 16.80 -21.83 6.56
CA LEU A 188 17.70 -22.60 7.41
C LEU A 188 19.10 -22.01 7.31
N SER A 189 19.72 -21.76 8.44
CA SER A 189 21.13 -21.37 8.55
C SER A 189 21.85 -22.35 9.43
N VAL A 190 22.95 -22.92 8.94
CA VAL A 190 23.76 -23.90 9.62
C VAL A 190 25.22 -23.46 9.64
N GLU A 191 25.78 -23.28 10.83
CA GLU A 191 27.22 -23.08 10.99
C GLU A 191 27.93 -24.43 10.88
N ILE A 192 28.48 -24.76 9.70
CA ILE A 192 29.14 -26.01 9.42
C ILE A 192 30.47 -26.10 10.18
N ALA A 193 31.22 -24.98 10.19
CA ALA A 193 32.51 -24.88 10.87
C ALA A 193 32.67 -23.44 11.42
N ARG A 194 33.74 -23.22 12.19
CA ARG A 194 34.02 -21.94 12.87
C ARG A 194 34.00 -20.71 11.94
N LYS A 195 34.27 -20.91 10.65
CA LYS A 195 34.34 -19.86 9.65
C LYS A 195 33.36 -20.06 8.47
N TRP A 196 32.53 -21.09 8.49
CA TRP A 196 31.65 -21.44 7.39
C TRP A 196 30.20 -21.54 7.85
N ALA A 197 29.31 -20.87 7.14
CA ALA A 197 27.88 -21.01 7.32
C ALA A 197 27.20 -21.30 5.98
N TYR A 198 26.30 -22.27 5.99
CA TYR A 198 25.41 -22.58 4.88
C TYR A 198 24.05 -22.02 5.17
N ASN A 199 23.46 -21.32 4.17
CA ASN A 199 22.13 -20.77 4.27
C ASN A 199 21.28 -21.29 3.11
N MET A 200 20.08 -21.72 3.42
CA MET A 200 19.06 -22.13 2.47
C MET A 200 17.80 -21.29 2.74
N GLY A 201 17.20 -20.75 1.70
CA GLY A 201 15.96 -20.00 1.76
C GLY A 201 14.98 -20.49 0.71
N TRP A 202 13.75 -20.69 1.10
CA TRP A 202 12.64 -20.99 0.22
C TRP A 202 11.56 -19.93 0.34
N ASN A 203 11.08 -19.46 -0.80
CA ASN A 203 9.96 -18.52 -0.90
C ASN A 203 8.94 -19.06 -1.89
N TYR A 204 7.69 -19.01 -1.51
CA TYR A 204 6.57 -19.24 -2.42
C TYR A 204 5.81 -17.95 -2.62
N TYR A 205 5.51 -17.62 -3.83
CA TYR A 205 4.79 -16.41 -4.23
C TYR A 205 3.46 -16.81 -4.85
N GLN A 206 2.38 -16.25 -4.35
CA GLN A 206 1.06 -16.40 -4.94
C GLN A 206 0.43 -15.02 -5.08
N TYR A 207 0.03 -14.71 -6.29
CA TYR A 207 -0.65 -13.47 -6.64
C TYR A 207 -1.96 -13.80 -7.35
N GLY A 208 -3.04 -13.09 -6.99
CA GLY A 208 -4.33 -13.18 -7.65
C GLY A 208 -5.01 -11.82 -7.66
N GLU A 209 -5.53 -11.45 -8.81
CA GLU A 209 -6.37 -10.26 -8.99
C GLU A 209 -7.82 -10.62 -8.69
N GLY A 210 -8.58 -9.67 -8.16
CA GLY A 210 -10.01 -9.78 -7.98
C GLY A 210 -10.80 -9.67 -9.28
N SER A 211 -12.08 -9.47 -9.17
CA SER A 211 -12.97 -9.31 -10.32
C SER A 211 -12.59 -8.05 -11.10
N PHE A 212 -12.30 -8.20 -12.36
CA PHE A 212 -11.93 -7.15 -13.27
C PHE A 212 -13.09 -6.80 -14.21
N VAL A 213 -13.43 -5.52 -14.30
CA VAL A 213 -14.37 -5.01 -15.28
C VAL A 213 -13.59 -4.58 -16.52
N GLY A 214 -13.33 -5.52 -17.44
CA GLY A 214 -12.56 -5.21 -18.65
C GLY A 214 -12.44 -6.43 -19.57
N PRO A 215 -11.87 -6.26 -20.77
CA PRO A 215 -11.74 -7.34 -21.76
C PRO A 215 -10.67 -8.39 -21.40
N THR A 216 -9.88 -8.18 -20.36
CA THR A 216 -8.81 -9.08 -19.93
C THR A 216 -9.23 -9.89 -18.70
N ALA A 217 -8.92 -11.17 -18.70
CA ALA A 217 -9.14 -12.00 -17.52
C ALA A 217 -8.23 -11.57 -16.35
N PRO A 218 -8.68 -11.77 -15.08
CA PRO A 218 -7.84 -11.53 -13.92
C PRO A 218 -6.55 -12.32 -14.00
N ARG A 219 -5.43 -11.68 -13.65
CA ARG A 219 -4.12 -12.32 -13.66
C ARG A 219 -3.92 -13.17 -12.43
N TYR A 220 -3.35 -14.33 -12.63
CA TYR A 220 -3.03 -15.26 -11.56
C TYR A 220 -1.67 -15.88 -11.78
N PHE A 221 -0.79 -15.82 -10.80
CA PHE A 221 0.48 -16.52 -10.89
C PHE A 221 0.94 -17.07 -9.54
N HIS A 222 1.75 -18.10 -9.59
CA HIS A 222 2.49 -18.61 -8.45
C HIS A 222 3.91 -18.97 -8.88
N ALA A 223 4.85 -18.84 -7.97
CA ALA A 223 6.26 -19.15 -8.21
C ALA A 223 6.93 -19.68 -6.94
N ASN A 224 7.91 -20.52 -7.13
CA ASN A 224 8.81 -20.96 -6.08
C ASN A 224 10.21 -20.41 -6.34
N SER A 225 10.87 -19.97 -5.30
CA SER A 225 12.28 -19.58 -5.33
C SER A 225 13.02 -20.32 -4.24
N LEU A 226 14.09 -21.01 -4.61
CA LEU A 226 15.04 -21.62 -3.70
C LEU A 226 16.36 -20.89 -3.86
N THR A 227 16.92 -20.44 -2.74
CA THR A 227 18.23 -19.78 -2.69
C THR A 227 19.14 -20.54 -1.76
N GLU A 228 20.37 -20.76 -2.19
CA GLU A 228 21.41 -21.41 -1.40
C GLU A 228 22.64 -20.51 -1.40
N SER A 229 23.31 -20.42 -0.27
CA SER A 229 24.56 -19.69 -0.16
C SER A 229 25.50 -20.30 0.87
N LEU A 230 26.77 -20.30 0.54
CA LEU A 230 27.87 -20.67 1.44
C LEU A 230 28.62 -19.37 1.77
N ARG A 231 28.73 -19.04 3.06
CA ARG A 231 29.40 -17.84 3.55
C ARG A 231 30.66 -18.22 4.33
N TYR A 232 31.74 -17.54 4.01
CA TYR A 232 33.02 -17.68 4.74
C TYR A 232 33.28 -16.38 5.55
N PHE A 233 33.67 -16.53 6.80
CA PHE A 233 34.05 -15.41 7.68
C PHE A 233 35.59 -15.40 7.82
N PHE A 234 36.20 -14.30 7.48
CA PHE A 234 37.65 -14.12 7.57
C PHE A 234 38.15 -13.96 9.01
#